data_7fae3529cf2a4338737d0522ca60d288
#
_entry.id   7fae3529cf2a4338737d0522ca60d288
#
_cell.length_a   1.000
_cell.length_b   1.000
_cell.length_c   1.000
_cell.angle_alpha   90.00
_cell.angle_beta   90.00
_cell.angle_gamma   90.00
#
_symmetry.space_group_name_H-M   'P 1'
#
loop_
_entity.id
_entity.type
_entity.pdbx_description
1 polymer ?
#
loop_
_entity_poly.entity_id
_entity_poly.type
_entity_poly.pdbx_seq_one_letter_code
_entity_poly.pdbx_strand_id
1 'polypeptide(L)'
;MDSNALSMLKYIMETPAQVRSNIKNAESLTAKMVSLFAARPYKSVWLVACGSSCNAAHCARYYMREYLGVEVKVITPFTFNHYEHDMDKDDFVVCISQSGCSTNTVESLRLCKKLGVPAIGLTGNVHSDFEREADDVVDYGLGEEKLDFVSKGVVTLMVFLMLFALYAARAQGRINNEQVETEKAQMLLGIDNYEEQIRNFPAYFEANKQKLLSMERVYVIGAGANYGTALEGAVKIGETVHIVAVGYEVDEAIHGPQIQLTPNYNFIFIDPGDETAPRIQQSYKAARAMTDRVFILSNNPEITGKEVMRVTHAIKEKLTPLYTLAFIQLISYYVAETNSTWKQHPLMKDYKEIL
;
A
#
# COMPACT_ATOMS: atom_id res chain seq x y z
N MET A 1 24.53 13.25 4.00
CA MET A 1 23.19 12.65 3.82
C MET A 1 22.68 12.21 5.18
N ASP A 2 21.43 12.49 5.48
CA ASP A 2 20.76 12.00 6.69
C ASP A 2 20.67 10.47 6.63
N SER A 3 20.82 9.79 7.78
CA SER A 3 20.74 8.31 7.84
C SER A 3 19.36 7.79 7.40
N ASN A 4 18.29 8.55 7.63
CA ASN A 4 16.94 8.22 7.23
C ASN A 4 16.78 8.29 5.70
N ALA A 5 17.36 9.31 5.04
CA ALA A 5 17.35 9.44 3.58
C ALA A 5 18.01 8.24 2.90
N LEU A 6 19.21 7.87 3.36
CA LEU A 6 19.92 6.70 2.83
C LEU A 6 19.12 5.40 3.03
N SER A 7 18.47 5.27 4.19
CA SER A 7 17.69 4.07 4.52
C SER A 7 16.43 3.96 3.65
N MET A 8 15.68 5.05 3.41
CA MET A 8 14.47 5.01 2.58
C MET A 8 14.80 4.61 1.13
N LEU A 9 15.79 5.27 0.50
CA LEU A 9 16.19 4.93 -0.86
C LEU A 9 16.69 3.48 -0.95
N LYS A 10 17.49 3.05 0.01
CA LYS A 10 17.98 1.67 0.10
C LYS A 10 16.82 0.68 0.05
N TYR A 11 15.79 0.87 0.88
CA TYR A 11 14.64 -0.04 0.93
C TYR A 11 13.76 0.03 -0.32
N ILE A 12 13.60 1.21 -0.93
CA ILE A 12 12.97 1.33 -2.25
C ILE A 12 13.73 0.49 -3.28
N MET A 13 15.07 0.58 -3.30
CA MET A 13 15.92 -0.18 -4.24
C MET A 13 15.98 -1.68 -3.95
N GLU A 14 15.82 -2.11 -2.71
CA GLU A 14 15.78 -3.52 -2.31
C GLU A 14 14.43 -4.19 -2.61
N THR A 15 13.35 -3.41 -2.71
CA THR A 15 11.98 -3.92 -2.88
C THR A 15 11.85 -4.90 -4.05
N PRO A 16 12.36 -4.63 -5.27
CA PRO A 16 12.23 -5.56 -6.39
C PRO A 16 12.85 -6.94 -6.11
N ALA A 17 14.04 -6.97 -5.55
CA ALA A 17 14.73 -8.23 -5.25
C ALA A 17 13.99 -9.04 -4.17
N GLN A 18 13.50 -8.37 -3.11
CA GLN A 18 12.72 -9.02 -2.07
C GLN A 18 11.41 -9.59 -2.61
N VAL A 19 10.67 -8.80 -3.40
CA VAL A 19 9.39 -9.25 -3.97
C VAL A 19 9.58 -10.41 -4.97
N ARG A 20 10.60 -10.37 -5.82
CA ARG A 20 10.93 -11.50 -6.69
C ARG A 20 11.23 -12.76 -5.90
N SER A 21 11.96 -12.65 -4.80
CA SER A 21 12.22 -13.76 -3.89
C SER A 21 10.92 -14.30 -3.29
N ASN A 22 10.03 -13.42 -2.82
CA ASN A 22 8.74 -13.80 -2.25
C ASN A 22 7.84 -14.51 -3.28
N ILE A 23 7.77 -14.01 -4.53
CA ILE A 23 7.02 -14.64 -5.62
C ILE A 23 7.62 -16.01 -5.97
N LYS A 24 8.95 -16.12 -6.01
CA LYS A 24 9.62 -17.41 -6.29
C LYS A 24 9.31 -18.45 -5.21
N ASN A 25 9.29 -18.05 -3.96
CA ASN A 25 9.09 -18.91 -2.80
C ASN A 25 7.63 -18.87 -2.28
N ALA A 26 6.68 -18.40 -3.09
CA ALA A 26 5.31 -18.08 -2.68
C ALA A 26 4.59 -19.25 -1.99
N GLU A 27 4.75 -20.46 -2.50
CA GLU A 27 4.09 -21.66 -1.94
C GLU A 27 4.53 -21.91 -0.48
N SER A 28 5.83 -21.90 -0.21
CA SER A 28 6.35 -22.08 1.15
C SER A 28 6.07 -20.88 2.04
N LEU A 29 6.17 -19.65 1.50
CA LEU A 29 5.95 -18.41 2.23
C LEU A 29 4.49 -18.30 2.74
N THR A 30 3.52 -18.72 1.92
CA THR A 30 2.10 -18.61 2.26
C THR A 30 1.52 -19.89 2.89
N ALA A 31 2.28 -20.99 2.95
CA ALA A 31 1.79 -22.32 3.31
C ALA A 31 1.00 -22.36 4.62
N LYS A 32 1.51 -21.70 5.68
CA LYS A 32 0.84 -21.67 6.99
C LYS A 32 -0.52 -20.98 6.89
N MET A 33 -0.58 -19.79 6.30
CA MET A 33 -1.82 -19.03 6.18
C MET A 33 -2.84 -19.71 5.24
N VAL A 34 -2.36 -20.32 4.16
CA VAL A 34 -3.19 -21.13 3.25
C VAL A 34 -3.76 -22.35 3.97
N SER A 35 -2.96 -23.06 4.77
CA SER A 35 -3.43 -24.21 5.56
C SER A 35 -4.52 -23.81 6.55
N LEU A 36 -4.33 -22.69 7.26
CA LEU A 36 -5.32 -22.16 8.20
C LEU A 36 -6.64 -21.78 7.50
N PHE A 37 -6.55 -21.11 6.34
CA PHE A 37 -7.73 -20.73 5.57
C PHE A 37 -8.44 -21.91 4.92
N ALA A 38 -7.70 -22.95 4.49
CA ALA A 38 -8.27 -24.13 3.86
C ALA A 38 -8.87 -25.15 4.87
N ALA A 39 -8.61 -24.98 6.17
CA ALA A 39 -9.07 -25.90 7.21
C ALA A 39 -10.60 -25.98 7.32
N ARG A 40 -11.32 -24.95 6.92
CA ARG A 40 -12.78 -24.88 6.91
C ARG A 40 -13.27 -23.76 5.98
N PRO A 41 -14.55 -23.72 5.60
CA PRO A 41 -15.12 -22.58 4.89
C PRO A 41 -15.20 -21.37 5.81
N TYR A 42 -14.85 -20.18 5.26
CA TYR A 42 -15.04 -18.89 5.90
C TYR A 42 -15.98 -18.03 5.07
N LYS A 43 -16.78 -17.18 5.72
CA LYS A 43 -17.72 -16.26 5.08
C LYS A 43 -17.07 -14.93 4.68
N SER A 44 -16.07 -14.50 5.43
CA SER A 44 -15.32 -13.27 5.15
C SER A 44 -13.88 -13.34 5.68
N VAL A 45 -13.04 -12.41 5.21
CA VAL A 45 -11.70 -12.14 5.72
C VAL A 45 -11.70 -10.72 6.30
N TRP A 46 -11.22 -10.59 7.55
CA TRP A 46 -11.04 -9.29 8.22
C TRP A 46 -9.55 -8.99 8.30
N LEU A 47 -9.12 -7.90 7.69
CA LEU A 47 -7.76 -7.38 7.77
C LEU A 47 -7.76 -6.18 8.71
N VAL A 48 -7.30 -6.39 9.94
CA VAL A 48 -7.25 -5.36 10.99
C VAL A 48 -5.85 -4.74 10.99
N ALA A 49 -5.72 -3.51 10.53
CA ALA A 49 -4.43 -2.85 10.33
C ALA A 49 -4.51 -1.33 10.43
N CYS A 50 -3.38 -0.67 10.73
CA CYS A 50 -3.27 0.80 10.69
C CYS A 50 -2.08 1.27 9.84
N GLY A 51 -2.11 2.54 9.43
CA GLY A 51 -1.05 3.19 8.64
C GLY A 51 -0.74 2.44 7.34
N SER A 52 0.53 2.31 7.01
CA SER A 52 1.00 1.65 5.78
C SER A 52 0.54 0.20 5.64
N SER A 53 0.35 -0.52 6.76
CA SER A 53 -0.21 -1.89 6.73
C SER A 53 -1.67 -1.90 6.28
N CYS A 54 -2.47 -0.92 6.72
CA CYS A 54 -3.86 -0.74 6.28
C CYS A 54 -3.90 -0.37 4.79
N ASN A 55 -3.02 0.52 4.36
CA ASN A 55 -2.93 0.95 2.96
C ASN A 55 -2.51 -0.21 2.04
N ALA A 56 -1.56 -1.06 2.46
CA ALA A 56 -1.19 -2.30 1.77
C ALA A 56 -2.39 -3.27 1.63
N ALA A 57 -3.19 -3.40 2.70
CA ALA A 57 -4.39 -4.22 2.70
C ALA A 57 -5.44 -3.67 1.71
N HIS A 58 -5.63 -2.34 1.64
CA HIS A 58 -6.49 -1.71 0.63
C HIS A 58 -6.00 -1.98 -0.79
N CYS A 59 -4.69 -1.92 -1.05
CA CYS A 59 -4.12 -2.27 -2.35
C CYS A 59 -4.40 -3.73 -2.76
N ALA A 60 -4.35 -4.67 -1.80
CA ALA A 60 -4.55 -6.11 -2.07
C ALA A 60 -6.04 -6.53 -2.09
N ARG A 61 -6.93 -5.74 -1.46
CA ARG A 61 -8.31 -6.14 -1.13
C ARG A 61 -9.09 -6.72 -2.30
N TYR A 62 -9.10 -6.04 -3.46
CA TYR A 62 -9.90 -6.45 -4.61
C TYR A 62 -9.35 -7.70 -5.28
N TYR A 63 -8.02 -7.85 -5.32
CA TYR A 63 -7.37 -9.07 -5.78
C TYR A 63 -7.69 -10.25 -4.84
N MET A 64 -7.59 -10.05 -3.53
CA MET A 64 -7.94 -11.06 -2.54
C MET A 64 -9.42 -11.49 -2.67
N ARG A 65 -10.34 -10.53 -2.80
CA ARG A 65 -11.77 -10.82 -2.96
C ARG A 65 -12.06 -11.69 -4.19
N GLU A 66 -11.39 -11.41 -5.31
CA GLU A 66 -11.53 -12.18 -6.54
C GLU A 66 -11.11 -13.65 -6.35
N TYR A 67 -9.92 -13.86 -5.78
CA TYR A 67 -9.36 -15.21 -5.64
C TYR A 67 -9.94 -15.99 -4.46
N LEU A 68 -10.17 -15.37 -3.32
CA LEU A 68 -10.76 -16.04 -2.16
C LEU A 68 -12.26 -16.31 -2.32
N GLY A 69 -12.97 -15.49 -3.11
CA GLY A 69 -14.41 -15.58 -3.36
C GLY A 69 -15.28 -15.33 -2.14
N VAL A 70 -14.72 -14.62 -1.17
CA VAL A 70 -15.42 -14.15 0.02
C VAL A 70 -15.23 -12.65 0.17
N GLU A 71 -16.03 -12.01 1.02
CA GLU A 71 -15.81 -10.61 1.33
C GLU A 71 -14.47 -10.42 2.04
N VAL A 72 -13.76 -9.33 1.68
CA VAL A 72 -12.52 -8.90 2.35
C VAL A 72 -12.75 -7.51 2.92
N LYS A 73 -12.81 -7.44 4.26
CA LYS A 73 -12.94 -6.20 5.01
C LYS A 73 -11.57 -5.69 5.42
N VAL A 74 -11.33 -4.40 5.25
CA VAL A 74 -10.14 -3.71 5.78
C VAL A 74 -10.63 -2.72 6.80
N ILE A 75 -10.15 -2.82 8.03
CA ILE A 75 -10.64 -2.04 9.15
C ILE A 75 -9.48 -1.59 10.04
N THR A 76 -9.58 -0.37 10.58
CA THR A 76 -8.58 0.12 11.54
C THR A 76 -8.78 -0.52 12.92
N PRO A 77 -7.71 -0.75 13.70
CA PRO A 77 -7.82 -1.36 15.02
C PRO A 77 -8.74 -0.58 15.97
N PHE A 78 -8.74 0.75 15.92
CA PHE A 78 -9.61 1.54 16.78
C PHE A 78 -11.10 1.28 16.48
N THR A 79 -11.48 1.29 15.20
CA THR A 79 -12.85 0.99 14.78
C THR A 79 -13.22 -0.46 15.14
N PHE A 80 -12.31 -1.40 14.89
CA PHE A 80 -12.50 -2.81 15.24
C PHE A 80 -12.68 -3.00 16.76
N ASN A 81 -11.82 -2.42 17.56
CA ASN A 81 -11.83 -2.62 19.01
C ASN A 81 -13.06 -2.03 19.71
N HIS A 82 -13.65 -0.95 19.16
CA HIS A 82 -14.68 -0.18 19.87
C HIS A 82 -16.06 -0.17 19.19
N TYR A 83 -16.14 -0.43 17.88
CA TYR A 83 -17.39 -0.23 17.13
C TYR A 83 -17.81 -1.39 16.24
N GLU A 84 -16.89 -2.00 15.51
CA GLU A 84 -17.19 -3.00 14.48
C GLU A 84 -16.41 -4.29 14.79
N HIS A 85 -16.90 -5.07 15.73
CA HIS A 85 -16.33 -6.38 16.12
C HIS A 85 -17.42 -7.45 16.19
N ASP A 86 -18.31 -7.44 15.23
CA ASP A 86 -19.38 -8.40 15.05
C ASP A 86 -18.94 -9.69 14.31
N MET A 87 -17.62 -9.88 14.15
CA MET A 87 -17.06 -11.10 13.61
C MET A 87 -17.35 -12.30 14.54
N ASP A 88 -17.41 -13.47 13.94
CA ASP A 88 -17.55 -14.74 14.64
C ASP A 88 -16.52 -15.78 14.15
N LYS A 89 -16.62 -17.01 14.63
CA LYS A 89 -15.69 -18.09 14.28
C LYS A 89 -15.70 -18.45 12.79
N ASP A 90 -16.71 -18.04 12.02
CA ASP A 90 -16.79 -18.30 10.59
C ASP A 90 -16.13 -17.18 9.76
N ASP A 91 -15.55 -16.19 10.42
CA ASP A 91 -14.70 -15.15 9.83
C ASP A 91 -13.21 -15.48 10.01
N PHE A 92 -12.42 -15.14 9.00
CA PHE A 92 -10.96 -15.30 9.02
C PHE A 92 -10.33 -13.97 9.41
N VAL A 93 -9.94 -13.84 10.68
CA VAL A 93 -9.43 -12.57 11.23
C VAL A 93 -7.90 -12.55 11.20
N VAL A 94 -7.35 -11.50 10.58
CA VAL A 94 -5.91 -11.26 10.45
C VAL A 94 -5.58 -9.87 10.98
N CYS A 95 -4.88 -9.82 12.11
CA CYS A 95 -4.34 -8.60 12.68
C CYS A 95 -2.93 -8.36 12.12
N ILE A 96 -2.69 -7.19 11.54
CA ILE A 96 -1.46 -6.91 10.78
C ILE A 96 -0.66 -5.79 11.43
N SER A 97 0.61 -6.07 11.73
CA SER A 97 1.58 -5.07 12.18
C SER A 97 2.98 -5.46 11.71
N GLN A 98 3.69 -4.56 11.02
CA GLN A 98 5.04 -4.84 10.57
C GLN A 98 5.97 -5.20 11.71
N SER A 99 5.94 -4.43 12.80
CA SER A 99 6.76 -4.70 13.99
C SER A 99 6.20 -5.83 14.87
N GLY A 100 4.89 -6.13 14.76
CA GLY A 100 4.19 -7.03 15.67
C GLY A 100 4.00 -6.47 17.08
N CYS A 101 4.27 -5.18 17.30
CA CYS A 101 4.22 -4.51 18.61
C CYS A 101 3.28 -3.30 18.64
N SER A 102 2.50 -3.03 17.58
CA SER A 102 1.55 -1.91 17.56
C SER A 102 0.47 -2.14 18.61
N THR A 103 0.44 -1.32 19.64
CA THR A 103 -0.43 -1.48 20.83
C THR A 103 -1.89 -1.71 20.46
N ASN A 104 -2.44 -0.87 19.57
CA ASN A 104 -3.83 -0.96 19.15
C ASN A 104 -4.15 -2.27 18.40
N THR A 105 -3.19 -2.81 17.60
CA THR A 105 -3.36 -4.08 16.90
C THR A 105 -3.21 -5.28 17.84
N VAL A 106 -2.33 -5.18 18.83
CA VAL A 106 -2.22 -6.16 19.93
C VAL A 106 -3.53 -6.22 20.73
N GLU A 107 -4.15 -5.08 21.00
CA GLU A 107 -5.48 -5.02 21.64
C GLU A 107 -6.56 -5.72 20.80
N SER A 108 -6.49 -5.62 19.47
CA SER A 108 -7.41 -6.35 18.57
C SER A 108 -7.27 -7.86 18.72
N LEU A 109 -6.04 -8.40 18.83
CA LEU A 109 -5.81 -9.82 19.11
C LEU A 109 -6.40 -10.23 20.47
N ARG A 110 -6.20 -9.41 21.51
CA ARG A 110 -6.77 -9.66 22.84
C ARG A 110 -8.30 -9.65 22.83
N LEU A 111 -8.90 -8.75 22.04
CA LEU A 111 -10.35 -8.71 21.85
C LEU A 111 -10.86 -9.99 21.17
N CYS A 112 -10.23 -10.45 20.10
CA CYS A 112 -10.56 -11.70 19.42
C CYS A 112 -10.51 -12.88 20.41
N LYS A 113 -9.43 -12.97 21.20
CA LYS A 113 -9.27 -14.01 22.23
C LYS A 113 -10.38 -13.97 23.29
N LYS A 114 -10.75 -12.77 23.74
CA LYS A 114 -11.87 -12.57 24.69
C LYS A 114 -13.22 -13.01 24.12
N LEU A 115 -13.42 -12.83 22.81
CA LEU A 115 -14.65 -13.22 22.11
C LEU A 115 -14.64 -14.68 21.63
N GLY A 116 -13.51 -15.41 21.81
CA GLY A 116 -13.37 -16.78 21.36
C GLY A 116 -13.31 -16.93 19.84
N VAL A 117 -12.87 -15.89 19.12
CA VAL A 117 -12.66 -15.87 17.68
C VAL A 117 -11.17 -16.04 17.40
N PRO A 118 -10.74 -17.12 16.71
CA PRO A 118 -9.34 -17.31 16.36
C PRO A 118 -8.83 -16.17 15.47
N ALA A 119 -7.66 -15.63 15.80
CA ALA A 119 -7.05 -14.53 15.07
C ALA A 119 -5.56 -14.78 14.78
N ILE A 120 -5.14 -14.41 13.58
CA ILE A 120 -3.77 -14.54 13.09
C ILE A 120 -3.04 -13.22 13.24
N GLY A 121 -1.84 -13.25 13.77
CA GLY A 121 -0.88 -12.16 13.74
C GLY A 121 -0.02 -12.23 12.48
N LEU A 122 -0.21 -11.31 11.53
CA LEU A 122 0.60 -11.19 10.32
C LEU A 122 1.65 -10.09 10.51
N THR A 123 2.93 -10.45 10.46
CA THR A 123 4.01 -9.53 10.87
C THR A 123 5.29 -9.75 10.06
N GLY A 124 6.18 -8.75 10.05
CA GLY A 124 7.57 -8.89 9.59
C GLY A 124 8.55 -9.30 10.71
N ASN A 125 8.06 -9.42 11.96
CA ASN A 125 8.85 -9.83 13.12
C ASN A 125 8.05 -10.83 13.97
N VAL A 126 8.31 -12.11 13.78
CA VAL A 126 7.60 -13.19 14.50
C VAL A 126 7.91 -13.23 15.99
N HIS A 127 9.08 -12.72 16.42
CA HIS A 127 9.48 -12.61 17.82
C HIS A 127 9.06 -11.26 18.43
N SER A 128 7.77 -11.01 18.42
CA SER A 128 7.14 -9.77 18.85
C SER A 128 6.01 -10.05 19.85
N ASP A 129 5.25 -9.02 20.23
CA ASP A 129 4.09 -9.21 21.09
C ASP A 129 3.02 -10.12 20.47
N PHE A 130 2.97 -10.22 19.13
CA PHE A 130 2.07 -11.13 18.45
C PHE A 130 2.29 -12.60 18.83
N GLU A 131 3.54 -13.01 19.13
CA GLU A 131 3.86 -14.39 19.53
C GLU A 131 3.07 -14.85 20.77
N ARG A 132 2.70 -13.93 21.66
CA ARG A 132 1.98 -14.22 22.90
C ARG A 132 0.48 -14.00 22.79
N GLU A 133 0.04 -13.19 21.85
CA GLU A 133 -1.34 -12.71 21.81
C GLU A 133 -2.16 -13.33 20.66
N ALA A 134 -1.53 -13.72 19.56
CA ALA A 134 -2.21 -14.35 18.44
C ALA A 134 -2.32 -15.88 18.62
N ASP A 135 -3.34 -16.49 18.03
CA ASP A 135 -3.45 -17.96 17.97
C ASP A 135 -2.37 -18.55 17.03
N ASP A 136 -2.08 -17.84 15.96
CA ASP A 136 -1.03 -18.16 15.00
C ASP A 136 -0.31 -16.90 14.57
N VAL A 137 1.02 -16.99 14.40
CA VAL A 137 1.85 -15.91 13.84
C VAL A 137 2.38 -16.31 12.49
N VAL A 138 2.29 -15.41 11.52
CA VAL A 138 2.75 -15.60 10.13
C VAL A 138 3.70 -14.48 9.75
N ASP A 139 4.88 -14.84 9.22
CA ASP A 139 5.81 -13.89 8.58
C ASP A 139 5.38 -13.64 7.13
N TYR A 140 5.28 -12.37 6.74
CA TYR A 140 4.94 -12.02 5.36
C TYR A 140 6.16 -11.83 4.44
N GLY A 141 7.36 -12.18 4.91
CA GLY A 141 8.56 -12.18 4.08
C GLY A 141 9.16 -10.80 3.82
N LEU A 142 9.10 -9.91 4.80
CA LEU A 142 9.69 -8.56 4.72
C LEU A 142 11.21 -8.59 4.59
N GLY A 143 11.86 -9.53 5.27
CA GLY A 143 13.27 -9.42 5.58
C GLY A 143 13.53 -8.28 6.59
N GLU A 144 14.66 -7.59 6.46
CA GLU A 144 14.99 -6.47 7.35
C GLU A 144 14.52 -5.13 6.78
N GLU A 145 13.76 -4.35 7.58
CA GLU A 145 13.49 -2.93 7.36
C GLU A 145 13.50 -2.20 8.71
N LYS A 146 14.58 -1.48 8.99
CA LYS A 146 14.78 -0.70 10.20
C LYS A 146 14.64 0.78 9.89
N LEU A 147 13.42 1.24 9.66
CA LEU A 147 13.10 2.61 9.29
C LEU A 147 11.73 2.99 9.85
N ASP A 148 11.60 4.21 10.34
CA ASP A 148 10.32 4.75 10.79
C ASP A 148 9.32 4.93 9.62
N PHE A 149 9.83 5.13 8.40
CA PHE A 149 9.03 5.34 7.18
C PHE A 149 8.96 4.07 6.35
N VAL A 150 7.96 3.23 6.59
CA VAL A 150 7.77 1.96 5.89
C VAL A 150 7.77 2.16 4.37
N SER A 151 8.65 1.48 3.66
CA SER A 151 8.79 1.57 2.20
C SER A 151 8.71 0.20 1.53
N LYS A 152 9.67 -0.69 1.82
CA LYS A 152 9.67 -2.07 1.34
C LYS A 152 8.52 -2.86 1.95
N GLY A 153 8.22 -2.62 3.23
CA GLY A 153 7.20 -3.35 3.98
C GLY A 153 5.80 -3.24 3.40
N VAL A 154 5.39 -2.07 2.92
CA VAL A 154 4.07 -1.91 2.32
C VAL A 154 3.90 -2.75 1.05
N VAL A 155 4.93 -2.81 0.19
CA VAL A 155 4.89 -3.58 -1.06
C VAL A 155 4.97 -5.09 -0.77
N THR A 156 5.85 -5.52 0.14
CA THR A 156 5.98 -6.94 0.49
C THR A 156 4.74 -7.49 1.19
N LEU A 157 4.11 -6.71 2.07
CA LEU A 157 2.84 -7.09 2.70
C LEU A 157 1.71 -7.24 1.68
N MET A 158 1.55 -6.26 0.81
CA MET A 158 0.55 -6.33 -0.28
C MET A 158 0.75 -7.57 -1.14
N VAL A 159 1.98 -7.85 -1.57
CA VAL A 159 2.33 -9.03 -2.36
C VAL A 159 2.04 -10.32 -1.60
N PHE A 160 2.37 -10.39 -0.31
CA PHE A 160 2.06 -11.55 0.51
C PHE A 160 0.54 -11.82 0.54
N LEU A 161 -0.27 -10.79 0.76
CA LEU A 161 -1.74 -10.92 0.79
C LEU A 161 -2.30 -11.41 -0.57
N MET A 162 -1.75 -10.91 -1.67
CA MET A 162 -2.11 -11.36 -3.03
C MET A 162 -1.70 -12.83 -3.27
N LEU A 163 -0.47 -13.20 -2.91
CA LEU A 163 0.03 -14.57 -3.04
C LEU A 163 -0.74 -15.54 -2.15
N PHE A 164 -1.06 -15.15 -0.91
CA PHE A 164 -1.93 -15.93 -0.04
C PHE A 164 -3.28 -16.23 -0.72
N ALA A 165 -3.94 -15.19 -1.25
CA ALA A 165 -5.23 -15.36 -1.90
C ALA A 165 -5.15 -16.31 -3.13
N LEU A 166 -4.09 -16.16 -3.93
CA LEU A 166 -3.84 -16.98 -5.10
C LEU A 166 -3.63 -18.46 -4.73
N TYR A 167 -2.77 -18.74 -3.75
CA TYR A 167 -2.49 -20.10 -3.31
C TYR A 167 -3.64 -20.73 -2.51
N ALA A 168 -4.43 -19.94 -1.78
CA ALA A 168 -5.65 -20.40 -1.14
C ALA A 168 -6.73 -20.80 -2.18
N ALA A 169 -6.89 -20.01 -3.24
CA ALA A 169 -7.77 -20.37 -4.36
C ALA A 169 -7.37 -21.66 -5.03
N ARG A 170 -6.06 -21.88 -5.23
CA ARG A 170 -5.53 -23.15 -5.76
C ARG A 170 -5.81 -24.32 -4.81
N ALA A 171 -5.55 -24.16 -3.52
CA ALA A 171 -5.78 -25.18 -2.52
C ALA A 171 -7.26 -25.60 -2.42
N GLN A 172 -8.18 -24.68 -2.69
CA GLN A 172 -9.62 -24.92 -2.77
C GLN A 172 -10.09 -25.45 -4.14
N GLY A 173 -9.18 -25.66 -5.10
CA GLY A 173 -9.52 -26.12 -6.44
C GLY A 173 -10.24 -25.12 -7.33
N ARG A 174 -10.23 -23.82 -6.97
CA ARG A 174 -10.89 -22.75 -7.74
C ARG A 174 -10.07 -22.31 -8.95
N ILE A 175 -8.76 -22.48 -8.89
CA ILE A 175 -7.81 -22.24 -9.97
C ILE A 175 -6.81 -23.40 -10.04
N ASN A 176 -6.18 -23.54 -11.21
CA ASN A 176 -5.15 -24.54 -11.45
C ASN A 176 -3.73 -23.94 -11.36
N ASN A 177 -2.69 -24.79 -11.50
CA ASN A 177 -1.30 -24.36 -11.43
C ASN A 177 -0.92 -23.40 -12.58
N GLU A 178 -1.46 -23.60 -13.79
CA GLU A 178 -1.21 -22.73 -14.94
C GLU A 178 -1.70 -21.31 -14.69
N GLN A 179 -2.87 -21.16 -14.08
CA GLN A 179 -3.41 -19.87 -13.67
C GLN A 179 -2.56 -19.20 -12.59
N VAL A 180 -2.04 -19.97 -11.62
CA VAL A 180 -1.09 -19.46 -10.62
C VAL A 180 0.16 -18.90 -11.28
N GLU A 181 0.78 -19.65 -12.20
CA GLU A 181 1.99 -19.18 -12.89
C GLU A 181 1.73 -17.98 -13.79
N THR A 182 0.55 -17.90 -14.41
CA THR A 182 0.12 -16.71 -15.19
C THR A 182 0.04 -15.46 -14.29
N GLU A 183 -0.57 -15.57 -13.12
CA GLU A 183 -0.66 -14.45 -12.17
C GLU A 183 0.72 -14.02 -11.64
N LYS A 184 1.57 -15.00 -11.31
CA LYS A 184 2.96 -14.72 -10.90
C LYS A 184 3.75 -14.00 -12.00
N ALA A 185 3.57 -14.38 -13.25
CA ALA A 185 4.19 -13.70 -14.39
C ALA A 185 3.71 -12.25 -14.50
N GLN A 186 2.42 -11.97 -14.32
CA GLN A 186 1.89 -10.61 -14.27
C GLN A 186 2.47 -9.79 -13.10
N MET A 187 2.61 -10.40 -11.92
CA MET A 187 3.26 -9.75 -10.77
C MET A 187 4.72 -9.39 -11.07
N LEU A 188 5.46 -10.27 -11.75
CA LEU A 188 6.86 -10.01 -12.14
C LEU A 188 6.97 -8.85 -13.12
N LEU A 189 6.06 -8.72 -14.10
CA LEU A 189 5.99 -7.54 -14.98
C LEU A 189 5.69 -6.25 -14.19
N GLY A 190 4.87 -6.33 -13.14
CA GLY A 190 4.66 -5.21 -12.22
C GLY A 190 5.95 -4.78 -11.51
N ILE A 191 6.80 -5.74 -11.15
CA ILE A 191 8.10 -5.45 -10.52
C ILE A 191 9.11 -4.92 -11.55
N ASP A 192 9.05 -5.35 -12.81
CA ASP A 192 9.85 -4.75 -13.90
C ASP A 192 9.49 -3.26 -14.07
N ASN A 193 8.20 -2.91 -14.00
CA ASN A 193 7.73 -1.52 -14.00
C ASN A 193 8.21 -0.74 -12.76
N TYR A 194 8.25 -1.37 -11.59
CA TYR A 194 8.81 -0.77 -10.37
C TYR A 194 10.28 -0.38 -10.58
N GLU A 195 11.10 -1.32 -11.08
CA GLU A 195 12.51 -1.08 -11.38
C GLU A 195 12.70 -0.02 -12.48
N GLU A 196 11.84 -0.02 -13.49
CA GLU A 196 11.84 1.02 -14.54
C GLU A 196 11.67 2.42 -13.95
N GLN A 197 10.74 2.58 -13.01
CA GLN A 197 10.54 3.86 -12.33
C GLN A 197 11.77 4.29 -11.53
N ILE A 198 12.40 3.38 -10.79
CA ILE A 198 13.66 3.69 -10.07
C ILE A 198 14.71 4.26 -11.04
N ARG A 199 14.85 3.65 -12.23
CA ARG A 199 15.83 4.11 -13.24
C ARG A 199 15.47 5.46 -13.86
N ASN A 200 14.18 5.70 -14.12
CA ASN A 200 13.71 6.86 -14.88
C ASN A 200 13.40 8.07 -13.99
N PHE A 201 13.16 7.84 -12.69
CA PHE A 201 12.70 8.88 -11.78
C PHE A 201 13.68 10.06 -11.62
N PRO A 202 15.01 9.89 -11.61
CA PRO A 202 15.94 11.03 -11.53
C PRO A 202 15.72 12.07 -12.63
N ALA A 203 15.53 11.62 -13.89
CA ALA A 203 15.25 12.50 -15.01
C ALA A 203 13.86 13.15 -14.91
N TYR A 204 12.86 12.38 -14.49
CA TYR A 204 11.51 12.88 -14.22
C TYR A 204 11.52 13.96 -13.12
N PHE A 205 12.24 13.72 -12.02
CA PHE A 205 12.37 14.67 -10.92
C PHE A 205 13.03 15.98 -11.39
N GLU A 206 14.16 15.94 -12.09
CA GLU A 206 14.83 17.14 -12.59
C GLU A 206 13.94 17.95 -13.56
N ALA A 207 13.16 17.28 -14.42
CA ALA A 207 12.23 17.93 -15.33
C ALA A 207 11.07 18.64 -14.60
N ASN A 208 10.71 18.18 -13.38
CA ASN A 208 9.58 18.67 -12.59
C ASN A 208 10.00 19.33 -11.26
N LYS A 209 11.30 19.48 -11.03
CA LYS A 209 11.90 19.83 -9.73
C LYS A 209 11.27 21.03 -9.07
N GLN A 210 11.14 22.14 -9.79
CA GLN A 210 10.59 23.38 -9.24
C GLN A 210 9.15 23.19 -8.72
N LYS A 211 8.30 22.47 -9.46
CA LYS A 211 6.91 22.21 -9.08
C LYS A 211 6.83 21.25 -7.90
N LEU A 212 7.67 20.19 -7.89
CA LEU A 212 7.70 19.21 -6.81
C LEU A 212 8.23 19.81 -5.51
N LEU A 213 9.30 20.60 -5.54
CA LEU A 213 9.88 21.22 -4.34
C LEU A 213 9.02 22.33 -3.76
N SER A 214 8.10 22.90 -4.53
CA SER A 214 7.17 23.95 -4.08
C SER A 214 5.81 23.39 -3.62
N MET A 215 5.71 22.08 -3.36
CA MET A 215 4.48 21.46 -2.82
C MET A 215 4.21 21.97 -1.40
N GLU A 216 2.96 22.34 -1.14
CA GLU A 216 2.48 22.76 0.19
C GLU A 216 1.24 21.95 0.61
N ARG A 217 0.39 21.63 -0.35
CA ARG A 217 -0.86 20.86 -0.17
C ARG A 217 -1.02 19.93 -1.35
N VAL A 218 -1.23 18.65 -1.07
CA VAL A 218 -1.25 17.61 -2.09
C VAL A 218 -2.51 16.77 -1.99
N TYR A 219 -3.21 16.61 -3.10
CA TYR A 219 -4.19 15.55 -3.28
C TYR A 219 -3.56 14.41 -4.07
N VAL A 220 -3.56 13.23 -3.48
CA VAL A 220 -3.20 11.99 -4.16
C VAL A 220 -4.50 11.27 -4.51
N ILE A 221 -4.73 10.99 -5.79
CA ILE A 221 -6.03 10.51 -6.29
C ILE A 221 -5.85 9.17 -6.99
N GLY A 222 -6.61 8.20 -6.55
CA GLY A 222 -6.65 6.86 -7.13
C GLY A 222 -8.05 6.25 -7.07
N ALA A 223 -8.24 5.13 -7.72
CA ALA A 223 -9.49 4.36 -7.71
C ALA A 223 -9.18 2.87 -7.56
N GLY A 224 -10.17 2.07 -7.15
CA GLY A 224 -10.02 0.63 -7.02
C GLY A 224 -8.85 0.24 -6.11
N ALA A 225 -7.96 -0.63 -6.59
CA ALA A 225 -6.75 -1.03 -5.87
C ALA A 225 -5.81 0.16 -5.60
N ASN A 226 -5.77 1.16 -6.49
CA ASN A 226 -4.95 2.35 -6.35
C ASN A 226 -5.50 3.41 -5.38
N TYR A 227 -6.69 3.22 -4.81
CA TYR A 227 -7.09 4.00 -3.64
C TYR A 227 -6.14 3.73 -2.46
N GLY A 228 -5.72 2.48 -2.26
CA GLY A 228 -4.67 2.15 -1.29
C GLY A 228 -3.34 2.86 -1.57
N THR A 229 -2.95 2.97 -2.84
CA THR A 229 -1.77 3.75 -3.26
C THR A 229 -1.94 5.25 -2.95
N ALA A 230 -3.13 5.80 -3.17
CA ALA A 230 -3.41 7.21 -2.86
C ALA A 230 -3.31 7.50 -1.35
N LEU A 231 -3.87 6.62 -0.52
CA LEU A 231 -3.76 6.71 0.94
C LEU A 231 -2.29 6.63 1.40
N GLU A 232 -1.55 5.66 0.89
CA GLU A 232 -0.13 5.49 1.22
C GLU A 232 0.70 6.68 0.75
N GLY A 233 0.39 7.23 -0.43
CA GLY A 233 1.03 8.42 -0.97
C GLY A 233 0.86 9.63 -0.07
N ALA A 234 -0.33 9.86 0.44
CA ALA A 234 -0.60 10.94 1.37
C ALA A 234 0.17 10.76 2.68
N VAL A 235 0.20 9.53 3.23
CA VAL A 235 1.00 9.22 4.43
C VAL A 235 2.48 9.48 4.17
N LYS A 236 3.05 8.94 3.08
CA LYS A 236 4.47 9.10 2.75
C LYS A 236 4.89 10.57 2.60
N ILE A 237 4.12 11.35 1.85
CA ILE A 237 4.38 12.77 1.67
C ILE A 237 4.26 13.51 3.01
N GLY A 238 3.23 13.21 3.81
CA GLY A 238 3.04 13.84 5.12
C GLY A 238 4.20 13.58 6.07
N GLU A 239 4.66 12.33 6.19
CA GLU A 239 5.70 11.95 7.16
C GLU A 239 7.14 12.27 6.73
N THR A 240 7.41 12.45 5.43
CA THR A 240 8.76 12.72 4.93
C THR A 240 8.97 14.17 4.48
N VAL A 241 7.97 14.76 3.82
CA VAL A 241 8.03 16.15 3.32
C VAL A 241 7.46 17.15 4.33
N HIS A 242 6.69 16.67 5.32
CA HIS A 242 6.07 17.45 6.39
C HIS A 242 5.08 18.52 5.88
N ILE A 243 4.31 18.18 4.86
CA ILE A 243 3.24 19.00 4.31
C ILE A 243 1.89 18.30 4.40
N VAL A 244 0.80 19.03 4.23
CA VAL A 244 -0.54 18.44 4.20
C VAL A 244 -0.74 17.68 2.89
N ALA A 245 -0.98 16.38 3.02
CA ALA A 245 -1.33 15.51 1.91
C ALA A 245 -2.58 14.69 2.26
N VAL A 246 -3.48 14.51 1.29
CA VAL A 246 -4.72 13.73 1.47
C VAL A 246 -4.89 12.77 0.31
N GLY A 247 -5.15 11.51 0.63
CA GLY A 247 -5.49 10.47 -0.35
C GLY A 247 -7.01 10.44 -0.55
N TYR A 248 -7.46 10.57 -1.80
CA TYR A 248 -8.86 10.49 -2.16
C TYR A 248 -9.13 9.39 -3.18
N GLU A 249 -10.28 8.78 -3.03
CA GLU A 249 -10.94 8.12 -4.15
C GLU A 249 -11.38 9.19 -5.15
N VAL A 250 -11.38 8.86 -6.44
CA VAL A 250 -11.50 9.88 -7.52
C VAL A 250 -12.77 10.71 -7.44
N ASP A 251 -13.91 10.12 -7.07
CA ASP A 251 -15.16 10.86 -6.97
C ASP A 251 -15.29 11.58 -5.63
N GLU A 252 -14.78 11.03 -4.53
CA GLU A 252 -14.75 11.72 -3.24
C GLU A 252 -13.97 13.03 -3.29
N ALA A 253 -12.95 13.14 -4.15
CA ALA A 253 -12.20 14.38 -4.33
C ALA A 253 -13.04 15.55 -4.84
N ILE A 254 -14.16 15.27 -5.51
CA ILE A 254 -15.06 16.27 -6.09
C ILE A 254 -16.38 16.47 -5.31
N HIS A 255 -16.56 15.74 -4.20
CA HIS A 255 -17.73 15.87 -3.33
C HIS A 255 -17.43 16.69 -2.05
N GLY A 256 -16.97 17.93 -2.24
CA GLY A 256 -16.66 18.89 -1.17
C GLY A 256 -15.20 19.37 -1.20
N PRO A 257 -14.19 18.47 -1.21
CA PRO A 257 -12.77 18.85 -1.20
C PRO A 257 -12.36 19.84 -2.30
N GLN A 258 -12.99 19.77 -3.49
CA GLN A 258 -12.68 20.65 -4.62
C GLN A 258 -12.99 22.13 -4.35
N ILE A 259 -13.87 22.46 -3.38
CA ILE A 259 -14.25 23.85 -3.11
C ILE A 259 -13.09 24.66 -2.50
N GLN A 260 -12.18 24.00 -1.79
CA GLN A 260 -11.01 24.67 -1.20
C GLN A 260 -9.82 24.85 -2.16
N LEU A 261 -9.93 24.35 -3.40
CA LEU A 261 -8.82 24.35 -4.35
C LEU A 261 -8.42 25.76 -4.77
N THR A 262 -7.13 25.97 -4.85
CA THR A 262 -6.48 27.18 -5.37
C THR A 262 -5.32 26.77 -6.29
N PRO A 263 -4.74 27.67 -7.10
CA PRO A 263 -3.58 27.36 -7.94
C PRO A 263 -2.34 26.82 -7.19
N ASN A 264 -2.31 26.92 -5.85
CA ASN A 264 -1.21 26.40 -5.02
C ASN A 264 -1.36 24.92 -4.64
N TYR A 265 -2.47 24.27 -5.01
CA TYR A 265 -2.62 22.83 -4.80
C TYR A 265 -1.82 22.01 -5.81
N ASN A 266 -1.25 20.92 -5.32
CA ASN A 266 -0.62 19.90 -6.13
C ASN A 266 -1.53 18.68 -6.22
N PHE A 267 -1.53 18.03 -7.38
CA PHE A 267 -2.25 16.80 -7.60
C PHE A 267 -1.32 15.71 -8.10
N ILE A 268 -1.51 14.51 -7.58
CA ILE A 268 -0.86 13.29 -8.07
C ILE A 268 -1.95 12.28 -8.40
N PHE A 269 -2.12 11.98 -9.67
CA PHE A 269 -3.11 11.03 -10.16
C PHE A 269 -2.46 9.69 -10.44
N ILE A 270 -3.16 8.61 -10.10
CA ILE A 270 -2.81 7.24 -10.43
C ILE A 270 -3.84 6.71 -11.41
N ASP A 271 -3.45 6.61 -12.68
CA ASP A 271 -4.29 6.08 -13.76
C ASP A 271 -3.99 4.58 -13.93
N PRO A 272 -4.94 3.69 -13.59
CA PRO A 272 -4.73 2.24 -13.66
C PRO A 272 -4.75 1.70 -15.08
N GLY A 273 -5.25 2.47 -16.06
CA GLY A 273 -5.38 2.04 -17.45
C GLY A 273 -6.50 1.02 -17.70
N ASP A 274 -7.47 0.92 -16.79
CA ASP A 274 -8.63 0.02 -16.86
C ASP A 274 -9.92 0.76 -17.24
N GLU A 275 -11.08 0.16 -16.98
CA GLU A 275 -12.40 0.74 -17.23
C GLU A 275 -12.66 2.03 -16.42
N THR A 276 -11.96 2.26 -15.30
CA THR A 276 -12.07 3.47 -14.47
C THR A 276 -11.19 4.61 -14.97
N ALA A 277 -10.21 4.32 -15.84
CA ALA A 277 -9.25 5.29 -16.37
C ALA A 277 -9.91 6.56 -16.97
N PRO A 278 -11.02 6.50 -17.73
CA PRO A 278 -11.67 7.70 -18.26
C PRO A 278 -12.07 8.70 -17.16
N ARG A 279 -12.47 8.22 -15.97
CA ARG A 279 -12.83 9.07 -14.84
C ARG A 279 -11.62 9.75 -14.22
N ILE A 280 -10.54 9.00 -14.01
CA ILE A 280 -9.27 9.54 -13.53
C ILE A 280 -8.74 10.61 -14.49
N GLN A 281 -8.75 10.32 -15.80
CA GLN A 281 -8.27 11.22 -16.83
C GLN A 281 -9.12 12.49 -16.96
N GLN A 282 -10.44 12.39 -16.76
CA GLN A 282 -11.33 13.55 -16.70
C GLN A 282 -10.99 14.44 -15.51
N SER A 283 -10.79 13.86 -14.32
CA SER A 283 -10.40 14.57 -13.10
C SER A 283 -9.02 15.22 -13.24
N TYR A 284 -8.06 14.52 -13.87
CA TYR A 284 -6.75 15.07 -14.22
C TYR A 284 -6.86 16.31 -15.13
N LYS A 285 -7.69 16.25 -16.19
CA LYS A 285 -7.93 17.41 -17.08
C LYS A 285 -8.54 18.58 -16.32
N ALA A 286 -9.50 18.31 -15.42
CA ALA A 286 -10.13 19.35 -14.59
C ALA A 286 -9.13 20.00 -13.63
N ALA A 287 -8.27 19.20 -12.97
CA ALA A 287 -7.22 19.73 -12.10
C ALA A 287 -6.23 20.63 -12.86
N ARG A 288 -5.89 20.28 -14.09
CA ARG A 288 -5.01 21.11 -14.95
C ARG A 288 -5.62 22.46 -15.37
N ALA A 289 -6.92 22.61 -15.30
CA ALA A 289 -7.57 23.91 -15.50
C ALA A 289 -7.43 24.82 -14.27
N MET A 290 -7.15 24.25 -13.09
CA MET A 290 -6.99 24.95 -11.82
C MET A 290 -5.52 25.32 -11.52
N THR A 291 -4.60 24.40 -11.83
CA THR A 291 -3.17 24.52 -11.50
C THR A 291 -2.29 23.82 -12.53
N ASP A 292 -1.05 24.27 -12.68
CA ASP A 292 -0.04 23.58 -13.51
C ASP A 292 0.77 22.52 -12.72
N ARG A 293 0.45 22.33 -11.42
CA ARG A 293 1.12 21.41 -10.50
C ARG A 293 0.40 20.04 -10.44
N VAL A 294 0.14 19.47 -11.61
CA VAL A 294 -0.62 18.20 -11.73
C VAL A 294 0.25 17.14 -12.35
N PHE A 295 0.53 16.10 -11.58
CA PHE A 295 1.34 14.95 -11.93
C PHE A 295 0.46 13.73 -12.15
N ILE A 296 0.83 12.85 -13.04
CA ILE A 296 0.11 11.60 -13.29
C ILE A 296 1.05 10.47 -13.66
N LEU A 297 0.78 9.28 -13.12
CA LEU A 297 1.30 8.02 -13.66
C LEU A 297 0.22 7.45 -14.57
N SER A 298 0.50 7.36 -15.87
CA SER A 298 -0.46 6.90 -16.88
C SER A 298 0.24 6.38 -18.12
N ASN A 299 -0.25 5.29 -18.69
CA ASN A 299 0.19 4.75 -19.97
C ASN A 299 -0.70 5.19 -21.16
N ASN A 300 -1.73 6.02 -20.93
CA ASN A 300 -2.52 6.56 -22.03
C ASN A 300 -1.65 7.47 -22.91
N PRO A 301 -1.44 7.15 -24.21
CA PRO A 301 -0.59 7.92 -25.12
C PRO A 301 -1.12 9.34 -25.40
N GLU A 302 -2.41 9.59 -25.19
CA GLU A 302 -3.01 10.92 -25.38
C GLU A 302 -2.66 11.90 -24.26
N ILE A 303 -2.27 11.40 -23.06
CA ILE A 303 -1.83 12.24 -21.95
C ILE A 303 -0.34 12.48 -22.13
N THR A 304 0.04 13.71 -22.45
CA THR A 304 1.44 14.08 -22.73
C THR A 304 1.93 15.18 -21.81
N GLY A 305 3.23 15.29 -21.65
CA GLY A 305 3.89 16.32 -20.85
C GLY A 305 4.98 15.72 -19.97
N LYS A 306 5.82 16.58 -19.41
CA LYS A 306 6.90 16.19 -18.50
C LYS A 306 6.40 15.72 -17.13
N GLU A 307 5.15 16.05 -16.79
CA GLU A 307 4.47 15.66 -15.57
C GLU A 307 3.90 14.23 -15.62
N VAL A 308 4.03 13.55 -16.76
CA VAL A 308 3.54 12.18 -16.97
C VAL A 308 4.64 11.17 -16.71
N MET A 309 4.46 10.31 -15.71
CA MET A 309 5.27 9.12 -15.51
C MET A 309 4.64 7.96 -16.28
N ARG A 310 5.46 7.17 -16.98
CA ARG A 310 5.04 6.00 -17.75
C ARG A 310 5.78 4.75 -17.30
N VAL A 311 5.20 3.61 -17.60
CA VAL A 311 5.81 2.29 -17.46
C VAL A 311 5.58 1.47 -18.72
N THR A 312 6.47 0.52 -18.98
CA THR A 312 6.47 -0.25 -20.24
C THR A 312 5.39 -1.33 -20.28
N HIS A 313 5.18 -2.05 -19.16
CA HIS A 313 4.34 -3.24 -19.17
C HIS A 313 2.91 -2.92 -18.74
N ALA A 314 1.94 -3.24 -19.59
CA ALA A 314 0.54 -3.31 -19.20
C ALA A 314 0.33 -4.58 -18.36
N ILE A 315 -0.28 -4.44 -17.19
CA ILE A 315 -0.65 -5.55 -16.31
C ILE A 315 -2.10 -5.41 -15.85
N LYS A 316 -2.64 -6.46 -15.25
CA LYS A 316 -4.00 -6.40 -14.68
C LYS A 316 -4.12 -5.25 -13.68
N GLU A 317 -5.23 -4.53 -13.72
CA GLU A 317 -5.51 -3.34 -12.90
C GLU A 317 -5.24 -3.61 -11.41
N LYS A 318 -5.78 -4.70 -10.85
CA LYS A 318 -5.63 -5.05 -9.43
C LYS A 318 -4.19 -5.34 -9.00
N LEU A 319 -3.27 -5.50 -9.94
CA LEU A 319 -1.83 -5.65 -9.71
C LEU A 319 -1.05 -4.34 -9.87
N THR A 320 -1.66 -3.27 -10.37
CA THR A 320 -0.96 -2.01 -10.64
C THR A 320 -0.34 -1.37 -9.39
N PRO A 321 -0.85 -1.56 -8.14
CA PRO A 321 -0.17 -1.08 -6.93
C PRO A 321 1.26 -1.61 -6.78
N LEU A 322 1.61 -2.73 -7.43
CA LEU A 322 2.98 -3.25 -7.45
C LEU A 322 4.02 -2.22 -7.94
N TYR A 323 3.63 -1.31 -8.80
CA TYR A 323 4.53 -0.28 -9.30
C TYR A 323 4.05 1.15 -9.00
N THR A 324 2.76 1.38 -8.79
CA THR A 324 2.27 2.73 -8.50
C THR A 324 2.73 3.23 -7.13
N LEU A 325 2.96 2.33 -6.18
CA LEU A 325 3.59 2.64 -4.89
C LEU A 325 5.02 3.18 -5.07
N ALA A 326 5.79 2.69 -6.04
CA ALA A 326 7.13 3.21 -6.34
C ALA A 326 7.11 4.70 -6.69
N PHE A 327 6.15 5.11 -7.53
CA PHE A 327 6.01 6.49 -7.95
C PHE A 327 5.86 7.45 -6.78
N ILE A 328 4.99 7.10 -5.83
CA ILE A 328 4.74 7.92 -4.65
C ILE A 328 5.95 7.91 -3.70
N GLN A 329 6.56 6.76 -3.46
CA GLN A 329 7.74 6.63 -2.61
C GLN A 329 8.92 7.45 -3.16
N LEU A 330 9.13 7.43 -4.46
CA LEU A 330 10.19 8.19 -5.13
C LEU A 330 9.93 9.69 -5.06
N ILE A 331 8.68 10.15 -5.30
CA ILE A 331 8.33 11.57 -5.10
C ILE A 331 8.67 11.99 -3.66
N SER A 332 8.19 11.24 -2.68
CA SER A 332 8.39 11.54 -1.26
C SER A 332 9.88 11.61 -0.91
N TYR A 333 10.66 10.62 -1.34
CA TYR A 333 12.10 10.56 -1.10
C TYR A 333 12.84 11.76 -1.72
N TYR A 334 12.65 12.00 -3.02
CA TYR A 334 13.41 13.04 -3.73
C TYR A 334 13.07 14.46 -3.25
N VAL A 335 11.82 14.71 -2.89
CA VAL A 335 11.40 16.01 -2.33
C VAL A 335 11.97 16.17 -0.92
N ALA A 336 11.84 15.17 -0.06
CA ALA A 336 12.35 15.24 1.30
C ALA A 336 13.88 15.38 1.35
N GLU A 337 14.60 14.65 0.51
CA GLU A 337 16.07 14.74 0.41
C GLU A 337 16.52 16.12 -0.05
N THR A 338 15.87 16.67 -1.07
CA THR A 338 16.26 17.98 -1.61
C THR A 338 15.91 19.12 -0.67
N ASN A 339 14.75 19.06 0.00
CA ASN A 339 14.30 20.06 0.97
C ASN A 339 14.88 19.83 2.38
N SER A 340 15.62 18.73 2.60
CA SER A 340 16.21 18.36 3.90
C SER A 340 15.17 18.25 5.03
N THR A 341 14.00 17.67 4.75
CA THR A 341 12.87 17.58 5.70
C THR A 341 12.87 16.33 6.58
N TRP A 342 13.97 15.58 6.64
CA TRP A 342 14.05 14.33 7.41
C TRP A 342 13.93 14.49 8.92
N LYS A 343 14.17 15.69 9.46
CA LYS A 343 14.14 15.94 10.89
C LYS A 343 12.74 16.28 11.36
N GLN A 344 12.20 15.48 12.27
CA GLN A 344 10.96 15.78 12.96
C GLN A 344 11.08 17.02 13.84
N HIS A 345 9.96 17.71 14.06
CA HIS A 345 9.93 18.84 14.99
C HIS A 345 10.34 18.40 16.41
N PRO A 346 11.14 19.17 17.16
CA PRO A 346 11.60 18.75 18.49
C PRO A 346 10.48 18.36 19.46
N LEU A 347 9.33 19.03 19.41
CA LEU A 347 8.17 18.71 20.25
C LEU A 347 7.49 17.39 19.90
N MET A 348 7.86 16.73 18.80
CA MET A 348 7.30 15.43 18.44
C MET A 348 7.62 14.34 19.48
N LYS A 349 8.74 14.49 20.24
CA LYS A 349 9.06 13.59 21.32
C LYS A 349 7.99 13.66 22.42
N ASP A 350 7.67 14.86 22.89
CA ASP A 350 6.67 15.07 23.95
C ASP A 350 5.28 14.59 23.51
N TYR A 351 4.91 14.84 22.25
CA TYR A 351 3.67 14.34 21.66
C TYR A 351 3.59 12.80 21.69
N LYS A 352 4.67 12.10 21.32
CA LYS A 352 4.73 10.62 21.32
C LYS A 352 4.74 10.02 22.74
N GLU A 353 5.26 10.73 23.73
CA GLU A 353 5.29 10.27 25.13
C GLU A 353 3.90 10.30 25.78
N ILE A 354 2.96 11.09 25.24
CA ILE A 354 1.57 11.19 25.74
C ILE A 354 0.66 10.11 25.11
N LEU A 355 0.97 9.68 23.89
CA LEU A 355 0.22 8.67 23.15
C LEU A 355 0.64 7.24 23.49
#